data_55ac1e75957a92b14f4cb4bfedc08bff
#
_entry.id   55ac1e75957a92b14f4cb4bfedc08bff
#
_cell.length_a   1.000
_cell.length_b   1.000
_cell.length_c   1.000
_cell.angle_alpha   90.00
_cell.angle_beta   90.00
_cell.angle_gamma   90.00
#
_symmetry.space_group_name_H-M   'P 1'
#
loop_
_entity.id
_entity.type
_entity.pdbx_description
1 polymer ?
#
loop_
_entity_poly.entity_id
_entity_poly.type
_entity_poly.pdbx_seq_one_letter_code
_entity_poly.pdbx_strand_id
1 'polypeptide(L)'
;MNLVGGALRIPAASNDEHVKQELLESTIELNTNICPMLAAVRLELGERIRALLVVFDELGHLVACTGTHPCSKWAEQRITPKDRYHRLVDRCQWQARGLMIFGLHVGAQ
;
A
#
# COMPACT_ATOMS: atom_id res chain seq x y z
N MET A 1 13.82 -12.63 -11.82
CA MET A 1 13.22 -11.40 -11.29
C MET A 1 12.99 -11.59 -9.81
N ASN A 2 13.96 -11.18 -9.01
CA ASN A 2 13.84 -11.30 -7.54
C ASN A 2 12.95 -10.18 -7.01
N LEU A 3 11.67 -10.47 -6.84
CA LEU A 3 10.73 -9.63 -6.09
C LEU A 3 10.88 -9.81 -4.57
N VAL A 4 12.06 -10.27 -4.14
CA VAL A 4 12.32 -10.52 -2.73
C VAL A 4 12.89 -9.26 -2.10
N GLY A 5 12.02 -8.58 -1.34
CA GLY A 5 12.44 -7.95 -0.11
C GLY A 5 13.35 -6.74 -0.20
N GLY A 6 13.21 -5.91 -1.19
CA GLY A 6 13.51 -4.51 -0.98
C GLY A 6 12.47 -3.97 -0.02
N ALA A 7 12.83 -3.75 1.26
CA ALA A 7 12.00 -2.93 2.12
C ALA A 7 11.67 -1.67 1.33
N LEU A 8 10.41 -1.50 0.98
CA LEU A 8 9.94 -0.32 0.28
C LEU A 8 10.10 0.85 1.26
N ARG A 9 11.32 1.33 1.37
CA ARG A 9 11.56 2.63 1.95
C ARG A 9 11.00 3.60 0.93
N ILE A 10 9.70 3.87 1.05
CA ILE A 10 9.17 5.09 0.46
C ILE A 10 10.15 6.16 0.92
N PRO A 11 10.87 6.82 0.01
CA PRO A 11 11.80 7.86 0.42
C PRO A 11 11.07 8.79 1.36
N ALA A 12 11.71 9.23 2.42
CA ALA A 12 11.14 10.17 3.39
C ALA A 12 10.65 11.49 2.73
N ALA A 13 10.89 11.66 1.44
CA ALA A 13 10.33 12.71 0.60
C ALA A 13 8.81 12.61 0.40
N SER A 14 8.18 11.47 0.65
CA SER A 14 6.72 11.43 0.73
C SER A 14 6.27 11.71 2.17
N ASN A 15 6.48 12.91 2.63
CA ASN A 15 5.73 13.50 3.74
C ASN A 15 4.26 13.74 3.33
N ASP A 16 3.82 13.04 2.31
CA ASP A 16 2.47 13.09 1.81
C ASP A 16 1.60 12.24 2.75
N GLU A 17 0.76 12.91 3.52
CA GLU A 17 -0.19 12.29 4.45
C GLU A 17 -1.18 11.33 3.76
N HIS A 18 -1.25 11.41 2.43
CA HIS A 18 -2.13 10.59 1.59
C HIS A 18 -1.48 9.30 1.09
N VAL A 19 -0.17 9.12 1.32
CA VAL A 19 0.57 7.90 0.97
C VAL A 19 1.00 7.21 2.25
N LYS A 20 0.47 6.04 2.52
CA LYS A 20 0.74 5.33 3.77
C LYS A 20 1.26 3.93 3.52
N GLN A 21 2.19 3.52 4.36
CA GLN A 21 2.59 2.11 4.44
C GLN A 21 1.51 1.32 5.16
N GLU A 22 1.15 0.20 4.57
CA GLU A 22 0.22 -0.77 5.12
C GLU A 22 0.92 -1.84 5.98
N LEU A 23 0.15 -2.85 6.40
CA LEU A 23 0.61 -3.96 7.23
C LEU A 23 1.83 -4.68 6.64
N LEU A 24 1.81 -4.89 5.33
CA LEU A 24 2.91 -5.53 4.61
C LEU A 24 3.79 -4.47 3.96
N GLU A 25 5.11 -4.63 4.05
CA GLU A 25 6.08 -3.72 3.45
C GLU A 25 5.94 -3.57 1.94
N SER A 26 5.35 -4.56 1.28
CA SER A 26 5.09 -4.57 -0.16
C SER A 26 3.81 -3.85 -0.56
N THR A 27 3.07 -3.29 0.39
CA THR A 27 1.74 -2.70 0.16
C THR A 27 1.73 -1.22 0.54
N ILE A 28 1.11 -0.42 -0.33
CA ILE A 28 0.92 1.02 -0.13
C ILE A 28 -0.56 1.34 -0.20
N GLU A 29 -1.01 2.16 0.72
CA GLU A 29 -2.33 2.76 0.73
C GLU A 29 -2.26 4.18 0.19
N LEU A 30 -3.15 4.51 -0.74
CA LEU A 30 -3.36 5.87 -1.24
C LEU A 30 -4.73 6.37 -0.77
N ASN A 31 -4.75 7.55 -0.18
CA ASN A 31 -5.96 8.20 0.29
C ASN A 31 -6.24 9.47 -0.50
N THR A 32 -7.51 9.76 -0.76
CA THR A 32 -7.94 11.07 -1.27
C THR A 32 -8.36 11.99 -0.13
N ASN A 33 -8.52 13.26 -0.43
CA ASN A 33 -9.28 14.17 0.42
C ASN A 33 -10.76 13.80 0.39
N ILE A 34 -11.55 14.48 1.23
CA ILE A 34 -13.02 14.42 1.14
C ILE A 34 -13.42 15.14 -0.13
N CYS A 35 -14.02 14.43 -1.05
CA CYS A 35 -14.41 14.94 -2.36
C CYS A 35 -15.93 15.12 -2.44
N PRO A 36 -16.41 16.22 -3.04
CA PRO A 36 -17.84 16.50 -3.13
C PRO A 36 -18.58 15.60 -4.13
N MET A 37 -17.86 14.94 -5.02
CA MET A 37 -18.44 14.08 -6.05
C MET A 37 -17.45 13.00 -6.49
N LEU A 38 -17.97 11.93 -7.04
CA LEU A 38 -17.19 10.77 -7.49
C LEU A 38 -16.16 11.13 -8.59
N ALA A 39 -16.49 12.08 -9.46
CA ALA A 39 -15.56 12.55 -10.47
C ALA A 39 -14.30 13.18 -9.87
N ALA A 40 -14.43 13.92 -8.78
CA ALA A 40 -13.30 14.51 -8.07
C ALA A 40 -12.42 13.43 -7.42
N VAL A 41 -13.02 12.40 -6.83
CA VAL A 41 -12.29 11.23 -6.29
C VAL A 41 -11.44 10.59 -7.38
N ARG A 42 -12.03 10.36 -8.56
CA ARG A 42 -11.34 9.74 -9.70
C ARG A 42 -10.15 10.57 -10.17
N LEU A 43 -10.32 11.88 -10.27
CA LEU A 43 -9.24 12.78 -10.69
C LEU A 43 -8.09 12.78 -9.69
N GLU A 44 -8.41 13.00 -8.41
CA GLU A 44 -7.40 13.06 -7.36
C GLU A 44 -6.65 11.73 -7.19
N LEU A 45 -7.36 10.61 -7.17
CA LEU A 45 -6.73 9.29 -7.10
C LEU A 45 -5.82 9.04 -8.32
N GLY A 46 -6.28 9.43 -9.52
CA GLY A 46 -5.50 9.30 -10.74
C GLY A 46 -4.21 10.14 -10.72
N GLU A 47 -4.24 11.34 -10.17
CA GLU A 47 -3.04 12.18 -10.00
C GLU A 47 -2.05 11.56 -9.01
N ARG A 48 -2.53 11.06 -7.88
CA ARG A 48 -1.69 10.38 -6.88
C ARG A 48 -1.05 9.12 -7.42
N ILE A 49 -1.81 8.31 -8.16
CA ILE A 49 -1.27 7.11 -8.81
C ILE A 49 -0.17 7.48 -9.81
N ARG A 50 -0.38 8.52 -10.63
CA ARG A 50 0.66 8.96 -11.59
C ARG A 50 1.92 9.44 -10.88
N ALA A 51 1.79 10.21 -9.82
CA ALA A 51 2.93 10.67 -9.03
C ALA A 51 3.69 9.48 -8.41
N LEU A 52 2.96 8.50 -7.88
CA LEU A 52 3.55 7.28 -7.34
C LEU A 52 4.30 6.48 -8.40
N LEU A 53 3.71 6.32 -9.59
CA LEU A 53 4.33 5.58 -10.70
C LEU A 53 5.67 6.19 -11.12
N VAL A 54 5.80 7.51 -11.14
CA VAL A 54 7.08 8.18 -11.46
C VAL A 54 8.16 7.78 -10.45
N VAL A 55 7.85 7.83 -9.16
CA VAL A 55 8.80 7.46 -8.10
C VAL A 55 9.20 5.99 -8.20
N PHE A 56 8.25 5.12 -8.46
CA PHE A 56 8.52 3.67 -8.57
C PHE A 56 9.31 3.31 -9.82
N ASP A 57 9.06 4.01 -10.92
CA ASP A 57 9.81 3.83 -12.16
C ASP A 57 11.29 4.22 -11.97
N GLU A 58 11.57 5.33 -11.29
CA GLU A 58 12.92 5.74 -10.91
C GLU A 58 13.63 4.72 -10.01
N LEU A 59 12.88 4.01 -9.17
CA LEU A 59 13.39 2.97 -8.29
C LEU A 59 13.49 1.59 -8.97
N GLY A 60 13.05 1.47 -10.22
CA GLY A 60 13.01 0.21 -10.96
C GLY A 60 11.98 -0.80 -10.42
N HIS A 61 10.90 -0.30 -9.81
CA HIS A 61 9.83 -1.12 -9.26
C HIS A 61 8.55 -1.03 -10.09
N LEU A 62 7.78 -2.11 -10.07
CA LEU A 62 6.46 -2.15 -10.68
C LEU A 62 5.37 -2.02 -9.61
N VAL A 63 4.35 -1.24 -9.93
CA VAL A 63 3.15 -1.12 -9.10
C VAL A 63 2.02 -1.92 -9.74
N ALA A 64 1.34 -2.72 -8.97
CA ALA A 64 0.17 -3.48 -9.41
C ALA A 64 -1.05 -3.14 -8.55
N CYS A 65 -2.18 -2.91 -9.21
CA CYS A 65 -3.49 -2.79 -8.59
C CYS A 65 -4.25 -4.10 -8.80
N THR A 66 -4.16 -5.00 -7.85
CA THR A 66 -4.80 -6.33 -7.91
C THR A 66 -5.55 -6.60 -6.61
N GLY A 67 -6.40 -7.62 -6.58
CA GLY A 67 -7.09 -8.01 -5.33
C GLY A 67 -6.17 -8.68 -4.31
N THR A 68 -5.03 -9.21 -4.76
CA THR A 68 -3.98 -9.80 -3.94
C THR A 68 -2.66 -9.77 -4.69
N HIS A 69 -1.54 -10.06 -4.02
CA HIS A 69 -0.24 -10.14 -4.69
C HIS A 69 -0.19 -11.36 -5.62
N PRO A 70 0.11 -11.17 -6.91
CA PRO A 70 -0.04 -12.24 -7.91
C PRO A 70 1.00 -13.37 -7.77
N CYS A 71 2.17 -13.10 -7.21
CA CYS A 71 3.30 -14.03 -7.23
C CYS A 71 3.90 -14.34 -5.87
N SER A 72 3.63 -13.52 -4.84
CA SER A 72 4.25 -13.70 -3.52
C SER A 72 3.39 -14.50 -2.57
N LYS A 73 4.04 -15.38 -1.81
CA LYS A 73 3.37 -16.10 -0.74
C LYS A 73 3.26 -15.21 0.49
N TRP A 74 2.13 -15.25 1.17
CA TRP A 74 1.89 -14.46 2.37
C TRP A 74 2.93 -14.74 3.48
N ALA A 75 3.42 -15.98 3.59
CA ALA A 75 4.40 -16.38 4.59
C ALA A 75 5.78 -15.75 4.39
N GLU A 76 6.08 -15.27 3.19
CA GLU A 76 7.36 -14.64 2.81
C GLU A 76 7.32 -13.12 2.94
N GLN A 77 6.14 -12.54 3.20
CA GLN A 77 5.96 -11.10 3.33
C GLN A 77 6.47 -10.58 4.65
N ARG A 78 7.09 -9.40 4.61
CA ARG A 78 7.55 -8.70 5.81
C ARG A 78 6.47 -7.78 6.34
N ILE A 79 6.36 -7.73 7.65
CA ILE A 79 5.46 -6.80 8.34
C ILE A 79 6.16 -5.45 8.47
N THR A 80 5.46 -4.40 8.12
CA THR A 80 5.93 -3.03 8.30
C THR A 80 6.27 -2.77 9.77
N PRO A 81 7.47 -2.27 10.10
CA PRO A 81 7.94 -2.14 11.49
C PRO A 81 7.26 -0.98 12.21
N LYS A 82 5.97 -1.14 12.51
CA LYS A 82 5.16 -0.22 13.33
C LYS A 82 4.54 -0.98 14.48
N ASP A 83 4.55 -0.41 15.66
CA ASP A 83 4.03 -1.05 16.89
C ASP A 83 2.58 -1.51 16.75
N ARG A 84 1.74 -0.74 16.05
CA ARG A 84 0.34 -1.11 15.81
C ARG A 84 0.22 -2.42 15.01
N TYR A 85 1.12 -2.65 14.07
CA TYR A 85 1.11 -3.85 13.22
C TYR A 85 1.68 -5.06 13.96
N HIS A 86 2.73 -4.87 14.74
CA HIS A 86 3.24 -5.94 15.62
C HIS A 86 2.16 -6.39 16.61
N ARG A 87 1.47 -5.44 17.25
CA ARG A 87 0.34 -5.77 18.15
C ARG A 87 -0.80 -6.50 17.44
N LEU A 88 -1.11 -6.12 16.20
CA LEU A 88 -2.11 -6.81 15.40
C LEU A 88 -1.69 -8.26 15.09
N VAL A 89 -0.45 -8.46 14.67
CA VAL A 89 0.09 -9.79 14.39
C VAL A 89 0.14 -10.65 15.65
N ASP A 90 0.53 -10.08 16.79
CA ASP A 90 0.57 -10.79 18.08
C ASP A 90 -0.82 -11.25 18.53
N ARG A 91 -1.84 -10.45 18.27
CA ARG A 91 -3.23 -10.78 18.61
C ARG A 91 -3.88 -11.75 17.66
N CYS A 92 -3.67 -11.58 16.36
CA CYS A 92 -4.37 -12.32 15.30
C CYS A 92 -3.52 -13.42 14.67
N GLN A 93 -2.22 -13.52 15.03
CA GLN A 93 -1.30 -14.57 14.58
C GLN A 93 -1.31 -14.76 13.04
N TRP A 94 -1.46 -16.00 12.59
CA TRP A 94 -1.42 -16.35 11.16
C TRP A 94 -2.51 -15.64 10.33
N GLN A 95 -3.64 -15.31 10.91
CA GLN A 95 -4.73 -14.60 10.23
C GLN A 95 -4.31 -13.19 9.79
N ALA A 96 -3.62 -12.46 10.67
CA ALA A 96 -3.07 -11.14 10.30
C ALA A 96 -2.02 -11.24 9.20
N ARG A 97 -1.17 -12.26 9.23
CA ARG A 97 -0.16 -12.50 8.20
C ARG A 97 -0.77 -12.86 6.84
N GLY A 98 -1.95 -13.48 6.84
CA GLY A 98 -2.71 -13.80 5.64
C GLY A 98 -3.47 -12.63 5.01
N LEU A 99 -3.44 -11.43 5.61
CA LEU A 99 -4.09 -10.23 5.09
C LEU A 99 -3.33 -9.62 3.90
N MET A 100 -3.22 -10.39 2.84
CA MET A 100 -2.65 -9.97 1.56
C MET A 100 -3.78 -9.67 0.56
N ILE A 101 -4.76 -8.91 1.04
CA ILE A 101 -5.96 -8.52 0.30
C ILE A 101 -5.91 -7.02 0.09
N PHE A 102 -6.05 -6.60 -1.16
CA PHE A 102 -6.04 -5.20 -1.56
C PHE A 102 -7.42 -4.81 -2.07
N GLY A 103 -7.84 -3.60 -1.82
CA GLY A 103 -9.15 -3.15 -2.23
C GLY A 103 -9.25 -1.64 -2.36
N LEU A 104 -10.26 -1.21 -3.10
CA LEU A 104 -10.68 0.17 -3.17
C LEU A 104 -11.86 0.36 -2.21
N HIS A 105 -11.70 1.28 -1.27
CA HIS A 105 -12.75 1.63 -0.30
C HIS A 105 -13.24 3.05 -0.58
N VAL A 106 -14.54 3.18 -0.80
CA VAL A 106 -15.20 4.48 -0.95
C VAL A 106 -16.16 4.65 0.22
N GLY A 107 -15.83 5.60 1.11
CA GLY A 107 -16.68 5.98 2.24
C GLY A 107 -17.55 7.19 1.89
N ALA A 108 -18.84 7.14 2.19
CA ALA A 108 -19.73 8.30 2.19
C ALA A 108 -19.91 8.78 3.63
N GLN A 109 -19.84 10.11 3.84
CA GLN A 109 -20.17 10.76 5.10
C GLN A 109 -21.50 11.49 4.98
#